data_4c34ce9732c4c089dc3fdfaeba9fcdde
#
_entry.id   4c34ce9732c4c089dc3fdfaeba9fcdde
#
_cell.length_a   1.000
_cell.length_b   1.000
_cell.length_c   1.000
_cell.angle_alpha   90.00
_cell.angle_beta   90.00
_cell.angle_gamma   90.00
#
_symmetry.space_group_name_H-M   'P 1'
#
loop_
_entity.id
_entity.type
_entity.pdbx_description
1 polymer ?
#
loop_
_entity_poly.entity_id
_entity_poly.type
_entity_poly.pdbx_seq_one_letter_code
_entity_poly.pdbx_strand_id
1 'polypeptide(L)'
;MRQVPIARNSNEHDDVAVSHSMYLSDIGNSTISQATSKPDTIYNGLIHHFITIPGRAAENILFSVLINRGNVVPGNSHFDTTRAHIEYRQAMAVDCPLDNAFRIGEHHPFKGNVDLQKLKAVLDSENNNVPMIVVTVTCNKTGGQPVSLDNMRRVRALAREYRIPVVFDSARFAENAWFIQKREPGYSHKTIEEIVWEMHQCADAMVMSAKKDCNGNIGGILAMRDEGWFRQASENVILFEGFTKYGGMTGRDMEALAIGLDEAMCSHYLDFRIGQVQRLGDKLTAAGIPVQQPVGGHAIVVDATAFLPLVPKDEYAAQVLAVELYLEAGVRGVEIGTLMNDRDPDTGHYRRAKAEFMRLAIPRRVYTNDQLDVVANALMSIYRRRSTIVRGFRILDETKRLRHFTVTLERAGDSVDAPVGAPGGDVL
;
A
#
# COMPACT_ATOMS: atom_id res chain seq x y z
N MET A 1 40.79 -10.40 -0.10
CA MET A 1 40.51 -10.33 -1.54
C MET A 1 41.13 -11.57 -2.20
N ARG A 2 40.32 -12.56 -2.55
CA ARG A 2 40.77 -13.69 -3.37
C ARG A 2 40.28 -13.40 -4.80
N GLN A 3 41.23 -13.34 -5.73
CA GLN A 3 40.96 -13.24 -7.16
C GLN A 3 40.28 -14.52 -7.63
N VAL A 4 39.15 -14.39 -8.27
CA VAL A 4 38.44 -15.48 -8.98
C VAL A 4 39.06 -15.57 -10.39
N PRO A 5 39.45 -16.74 -10.88
CA PRO A 5 40.01 -16.89 -12.22
C PRO A 5 38.91 -16.64 -13.28
N ILE A 6 39.26 -15.83 -14.27
CA ILE A 6 38.39 -15.61 -15.45
C ILE A 6 38.73 -16.71 -16.46
N ALA A 7 37.85 -17.67 -16.64
CA ALA A 7 37.95 -18.67 -17.71
C ALA A 7 37.13 -18.21 -18.92
N ARG A 8 37.66 -18.42 -20.11
CA ARG A 8 37.08 -17.99 -21.39
C ARG A 8 36.41 -19.21 -22.08
N ASN A 9 35.09 -19.25 -22.14
CA ASN A 9 34.37 -20.02 -23.15
C ASN A 9 32.94 -19.50 -23.32
N SER A 10 32.37 -19.63 -24.51
CA SER A 10 31.15 -18.99 -24.96
C SER A 10 29.82 -19.49 -24.36
N ASN A 11 29.89 -20.40 -23.37
CA ASN A 11 28.72 -20.88 -22.57
C ASN A 11 28.78 -20.37 -21.11
N GLU A 12 29.76 -19.51 -20.78
CA GLU A 12 30.04 -19.12 -19.40
C GLU A 12 29.13 -18.02 -18.83
N HIS A 13 28.43 -17.30 -19.69
CA HIS A 13 27.51 -16.24 -19.19
C HIS A 13 26.32 -16.81 -18.41
N ASP A 14 25.80 -17.95 -18.84
CA ASP A 14 24.71 -18.61 -18.13
C ASP A 14 25.18 -19.30 -16.84
N ASP A 15 26.36 -19.94 -16.89
CA ASP A 15 26.95 -20.61 -15.72
C ASP A 15 27.43 -19.61 -14.65
N VAL A 16 27.99 -18.46 -15.06
CA VAL A 16 28.37 -17.39 -14.13
C VAL A 16 27.11 -16.73 -13.50
N ALA A 17 26.06 -16.52 -14.28
CA ALA A 17 24.79 -16.02 -13.74
C ALA A 17 24.15 -17.03 -12.79
N VAL A 18 24.19 -18.33 -13.11
CA VAL A 18 23.66 -19.41 -12.25
C VAL A 18 24.52 -19.58 -11.00
N SER A 19 25.85 -19.57 -11.10
CA SER A 19 26.71 -19.66 -9.93
C SER A 19 26.63 -18.40 -9.04
N HIS A 20 26.52 -17.21 -9.63
CA HIS A 20 26.30 -15.97 -8.88
C HIS A 20 24.91 -15.95 -8.23
N SER A 21 23.86 -16.41 -8.92
CA SER A 21 22.51 -16.53 -8.35
C SER A 21 22.45 -17.60 -7.25
N MET A 22 23.17 -18.71 -7.39
CA MET A 22 23.32 -19.72 -6.31
C MET A 22 24.08 -19.15 -5.11
N TYR A 23 25.19 -18.45 -5.33
CA TYR A 23 25.97 -17.81 -4.27
C TYR A 23 25.14 -16.72 -3.55
N LEU A 24 24.38 -15.92 -4.28
CA LEU A 24 23.52 -14.87 -3.72
C LEU A 24 22.23 -15.44 -3.12
N SER A 25 21.70 -16.57 -3.63
CA SER A 25 20.64 -17.30 -2.94
C SER A 25 21.15 -17.98 -1.67
N ASP A 26 22.42 -18.37 -1.63
CA ASP A 26 23.04 -18.93 -0.43
C ASP A 26 23.42 -17.81 0.56
N ILE A 27 23.82 -16.62 0.11
CA ILE A 27 23.94 -15.42 0.93
C ILE A 27 22.56 -14.94 1.35
N GLY A 28 21.60 -14.82 0.44
CA GLY A 28 20.21 -14.51 0.73
C GLY A 28 19.58 -15.57 1.64
N ASN A 29 19.76 -16.84 1.38
CA ASN A 29 19.34 -17.94 2.24
C ASN A 29 20.18 -18.03 3.52
N SER A 30 21.47 -17.69 3.52
CA SER A 30 22.29 -17.66 4.72
C SER A 30 22.10 -16.38 5.54
N THR A 31 21.81 -15.25 4.93
CA THR A 31 21.44 -14.01 5.63
C THR A 31 19.98 -14.06 6.07
N ILE A 32 19.10 -14.59 5.26
CA ILE A 32 17.73 -15.02 5.63
C ILE A 32 17.82 -16.19 6.62
N SER A 33 18.70 -17.18 6.50
CA SER A 33 18.88 -18.28 7.43
C SER A 33 19.75 -17.93 8.64
N GLN A 34 20.59 -16.91 8.61
CA GLN A 34 21.27 -16.35 9.78
C GLN A 34 20.34 -15.44 10.57
N ALA A 35 19.46 -14.71 9.92
CA ALA A 35 18.27 -14.13 10.55
C ALA A 35 17.30 -15.22 11.06
N THR A 36 17.29 -16.40 10.43
CA THR A 36 16.52 -17.61 10.76
C THR A 36 17.25 -18.63 11.63
N SER A 37 18.50 -18.37 12.08
CA SER A 37 19.14 -19.16 13.13
C SER A 37 18.48 -18.97 14.51
N LYS A 38 17.51 -18.03 14.58
CA LYS A 38 16.43 -18.04 15.57
C LYS A 38 15.22 -18.73 14.91
N PRO A 39 14.73 -19.86 15.44
CA PRO A 39 13.75 -20.72 14.76
C PRO A 39 12.38 -20.10 14.48
N ASP A 40 12.14 -18.83 14.79
CA ASP A 40 10.82 -18.24 14.90
C ASP A 40 10.63 -16.89 14.17
N THR A 41 11.40 -16.60 13.11
CA THR A 41 11.25 -15.35 12.35
C THR A 41 10.13 -15.42 11.30
N ILE A 42 9.75 -14.26 10.75
CA ILE A 42 8.69 -14.01 9.75
C ILE A 42 8.56 -15.14 8.72
N TYR A 43 9.66 -15.76 8.40
CA TYR A 43 9.80 -16.74 7.33
C TYR A 43 9.37 -18.15 7.75
N ASN A 44 9.66 -18.63 8.95
CA ASN A 44 9.29 -19.98 9.36
C ASN A 44 7.78 -20.19 9.58
N GLY A 45 7.02 -19.11 9.73
CA GLY A 45 5.57 -19.18 9.94
C GLY A 45 4.73 -19.21 8.66
N LEU A 46 5.23 -18.63 7.56
CA LEU A 46 4.50 -18.51 6.29
C LEU A 46 5.11 -19.33 5.18
N ILE A 47 6.41 -19.63 5.23
CA ILE A 47 7.15 -19.85 4.01
C ILE A 47 7.65 -21.27 3.91
N HIS A 48 6.94 -22.02 3.10
CA HIS A 48 7.59 -23.09 2.36
C HIS A 48 8.19 -22.56 1.03
N HIS A 49 7.65 -21.43 0.50
CA HIS A 49 7.97 -20.95 -0.84
C HIS A 49 7.95 -19.42 -0.91
N PHE A 50 9.04 -18.79 -1.31
CA PHE A 50 9.09 -17.35 -1.58
C PHE A 50 9.87 -17.03 -2.85
N ILE A 51 9.54 -15.87 -3.44
CA ILE A 51 10.17 -15.33 -4.63
C ILE A 51 10.44 -13.84 -4.37
N THR A 52 11.67 -13.40 -4.63
CA THR A 52 12.00 -11.97 -4.61
C THR A 52 11.72 -11.37 -5.97
N ILE A 53 10.81 -10.39 -6.05
CA ILE A 53 10.39 -9.71 -7.28
C ILE A 53 9.91 -8.30 -6.96
N PRO A 54 9.80 -7.37 -7.93
CA PRO A 54 9.16 -6.08 -7.68
C PRO A 54 7.74 -6.23 -7.10
N GLY A 55 7.36 -5.37 -6.13
CA GLY A 55 6.09 -5.54 -5.40
C GLY A 55 4.83 -5.60 -6.27
N ARG A 56 4.75 -4.80 -7.36
CA ARG A 56 3.62 -4.89 -8.30
C ARG A 56 3.65 -6.16 -9.14
N ALA A 57 4.82 -6.71 -9.42
CA ALA A 57 4.96 -7.99 -10.07
C ALA A 57 4.48 -9.11 -9.15
N ALA A 58 4.74 -9.03 -7.82
CA ALA A 58 4.20 -9.95 -6.83
C ALA A 58 2.67 -9.98 -6.86
N GLU A 59 2.01 -8.81 -6.89
CA GLU A 59 0.55 -8.72 -7.05
C GLU A 59 0.11 -9.36 -8.38
N ASN A 60 0.75 -8.98 -9.49
CA ASN A 60 0.40 -9.51 -10.81
C ASN A 60 0.52 -11.03 -10.88
N ILE A 61 1.64 -11.58 -10.41
CA ILE A 61 1.93 -13.01 -10.45
C ILE A 61 0.92 -13.79 -9.59
N LEU A 62 0.75 -13.43 -8.32
CA LEU A 62 -0.19 -14.14 -7.43
C LEU A 62 -1.63 -14.06 -7.93
N PHE A 63 -2.05 -12.87 -8.37
CA PHE A 63 -3.43 -12.68 -8.83
C PHE A 63 -3.71 -13.37 -10.16
N SER A 64 -2.69 -13.61 -11.02
CA SER A 64 -2.86 -14.45 -12.21
C SER A 64 -3.08 -15.92 -11.89
N VAL A 65 -2.60 -16.37 -10.73
CA VAL A 65 -2.83 -17.74 -10.24
C VAL A 65 -4.21 -17.89 -9.59
N LEU A 66 -4.65 -16.88 -8.84
CA LEU A 66 -5.83 -17.01 -7.98
C LEU A 66 -7.11 -16.41 -8.55
N ILE A 67 -7.03 -15.37 -9.40
CA ILE A 67 -8.19 -14.59 -9.83
C ILE A 67 -8.61 -14.94 -11.25
N ASN A 68 -9.88 -15.28 -11.41
CA ASN A 68 -10.55 -15.47 -12.68
C ASN A 68 -11.60 -14.38 -12.95
N ARG A 69 -12.02 -14.26 -14.19
CA ARG A 69 -13.12 -13.37 -14.59
C ARG A 69 -14.37 -13.64 -13.76
N GLY A 70 -15.02 -12.57 -13.29
CA GLY A 70 -16.24 -12.63 -12.50
C GLY A 70 -16.03 -12.94 -11.02
N ASN A 71 -14.78 -13.13 -10.57
CA ASN A 71 -14.50 -13.27 -9.15
C ASN A 71 -14.78 -11.98 -8.37
N VAL A 72 -15.04 -12.13 -7.08
CA VAL A 72 -15.19 -11.03 -6.13
C VAL A 72 -14.11 -11.13 -5.08
N VAL A 73 -13.31 -10.09 -4.90
CA VAL A 73 -12.19 -10.05 -3.96
C VAL A 73 -12.48 -9.03 -2.86
N PRO A 74 -12.91 -9.47 -1.67
CA PRO A 74 -13.10 -8.58 -0.53
C PRO A 74 -11.77 -8.26 0.19
N GLY A 75 -11.72 -7.09 0.84
CA GLY A 75 -10.59 -6.68 1.66
C GLY A 75 -10.93 -5.51 2.58
N ASN A 76 -10.02 -5.13 3.50
CA ASN A 76 -10.25 -3.96 4.35
C ASN A 76 -10.35 -2.66 3.55
N SER A 77 -9.41 -2.41 2.66
CA SER A 77 -9.53 -1.41 1.59
C SER A 77 -8.37 -1.59 0.62
N HIS A 78 -8.68 -1.90 -0.62
CA HIS A 78 -7.66 -2.20 -1.64
C HIS A 78 -6.83 -0.96 -1.99
N PHE A 79 -5.53 -1.16 -2.08
CA PHE A 79 -4.65 -0.16 -2.67
C PHE A 79 -4.91 -0.05 -4.18
N ASP A 80 -4.53 1.07 -4.81
CA ASP A 80 -4.88 1.35 -6.20
C ASP A 80 -4.39 0.29 -7.17
N THR A 81 -3.11 -0.13 -7.04
CA THR A 81 -2.55 -1.19 -7.91
C THR A 81 -3.17 -2.55 -7.64
N THR A 82 -3.49 -2.85 -6.39
CA THR A 82 -4.19 -4.09 -6.00
C THR A 82 -5.57 -4.14 -6.66
N ARG A 83 -6.36 -3.06 -6.54
CA ARG A 83 -7.64 -2.91 -7.22
C ARG A 83 -7.49 -3.02 -8.73
N ALA A 84 -6.53 -2.31 -9.33
CA ALA A 84 -6.28 -2.31 -10.76
C ALA A 84 -5.93 -3.72 -11.27
N HIS A 85 -5.12 -4.50 -10.54
CA HIS A 85 -4.82 -5.88 -10.90
C HIS A 85 -6.02 -6.81 -10.82
N ILE A 86 -6.93 -6.60 -9.85
CA ILE A 86 -8.20 -7.35 -9.74
C ILE A 86 -9.11 -7.01 -10.93
N GLU A 87 -9.35 -5.71 -11.17
CA GLU A 87 -10.24 -5.23 -12.21
C GLU A 87 -9.68 -5.48 -13.65
N TYR A 88 -8.35 -5.51 -13.82
CA TYR A 88 -7.71 -5.92 -15.08
C TYR A 88 -8.09 -7.36 -15.46
N ARG A 89 -8.30 -8.23 -14.47
CA ARG A 89 -8.75 -9.63 -14.67
C ARG A 89 -10.26 -9.77 -14.79
N GLN A 90 -10.97 -8.64 -14.95
CA GLN A 90 -12.43 -8.62 -15.02
C GLN A 90 -13.10 -9.23 -13.76
N ALA A 91 -12.47 -9.05 -12.61
CA ALA A 91 -12.96 -9.38 -11.28
C ALA A 91 -13.35 -8.08 -10.53
N MET A 92 -14.08 -8.21 -9.45
CA MET A 92 -14.57 -7.08 -8.66
C MET A 92 -13.82 -6.97 -7.33
N ALA A 93 -13.25 -5.80 -7.02
CA ALA A 93 -12.68 -5.50 -5.71
C ALA A 93 -13.74 -4.87 -4.80
N VAL A 94 -14.00 -5.49 -3.64
CA VAL A 94 -14.99 -5.03 -2.66
C VAL A 94 -14.32 -4.59 -1.37
N ASP A 95 -14.43 -3.30 -1.03
CA ASP A 95 -13.88 -2.76 0.20
C ASP A 95 -14.84 -2.96 1.38
N CYS A 96 -14.35 -3.57 2.46
CA CYS A 96 -15.04 -3.83 3.72
C CYS A 96 -14.38 -3.08 4.89
N PRO A 97 -14.20 -1.73 4.83
CA PRO A 97 -13.61 -0.98 5.92
C PRO A 97 -14.62 -0.80 7.06
N LEU A 98 -14.12 -0.52 8.27
CA LEU A 98 -14.94 -0.02 9.36
C LEU A 98 -15.68 1.26 8.97
N ASP A 99 -16.85 1.51 9.54
CA ASP A 99 -17.64 2.71 9.23
C ASP A 99 -16.94 4.01 9.62
N ASN A 100 -16.10 3.96 10.65
CA ASN A 100 -15.30 5.10 11.11
C ASN A 100 -13.92 5.24 10.42
N ALA A 101 -13.56 4.34 9.50
CA ALA A 101 -12.25 4.35 8.85
C ALA A 101 -11.91 5.69 8.17
N PHE A 102 -12.93 6.36 7.60
CA PHE A 102 -12.79 7.65 6.91
C PHE A 102 -13.28 8.86 7.71
N ARG A 103 -13.72 8.68 8.97
CA ARG A 103 -14.13 9.77 9.84
C ARG A 103 -12.92 10.30 10.59
N ILE A 104 -12.39 11.45 10.15
CA ILE A 104 -11.10 11.97 10.63
C ILE A 104 -11.06 12.26 12.13
N GLY A 105 -12.12 12.86 12.69
CA GLY A 105 -12.20 13.26 14.10
C GLY A 105 -12.54 12.13 15.08
N GLU A 106 -12.93 10.96 14.57
CA GLU A 106 -13.31 9.82 15.42
C GLU A 106 -12.07 8.99 15.76
N HIS A 107 -11.79 8.86 17.06
CA HIS A 107 -10.64 8.09 17.52
C HIS A 107 -10.98 6.60 17.58
N HIS A 108 -10.22 5.77 16.86
CA HIS A 108 -10.26 4.31 16.96
C HIS A 108 -8.84 3.76 16.77
N PRO A 109 -8.33 2.88 17.65
CA PRO A 109 -6.93 2.46 17.64
C PRO A 109 -6.51 1.70 16.37
N PHE A 110 -7.47 1.05 15.69
CA PHE A 110 -7.23 0.19 14.54
C PHE A 110 -8.25 0.45 13.41
N LYS A 111 -8.24 1.65 12.85
CA LYS A 111 -9.14 2.03 11.72
C LYS A 111 -8.87 1.24 10.43
N GLY A 112 -7.74 0.53 10.35
CA GLY A 112 -7.42 -0.35 9.23
C GLY A 112 -8.12 -1.71 9.28
N ASN A 113 -8.83 -2.04 10.35
CA ASN A 113 -9.52 -3.32 10.50
C ASN A 113 -10.53 -3.60 9.39
N VAL A 114 -10.70 -4.87 9.07
CA VAL A 114 -11.80 -5.37 8.24
C VAL A 114 -13.09 -5.33 9.06
N ASP A 115 -14.15 -4.80 8.49
CA ASP A 115 -15.52 -4.95 9.03
C ASP A 115 -16.00 -6.38 8.74
N LEU A 116 -16.08 -7.19 9.79
CA LEU A 116 -16.42 -8.61 9.68
C LEU A 116 -17.87 -8.85 9.24
N GLN A 117 -18.79 -7.92 9.51
CA GLN A 117 -20.17 -8.05 9.06
C GLN A 117 -20.27 -7.81 7.55
N LYS A 118 -19.58 -6.77 7.05
CA LYS A 118 -19.50 -6.52 5.60
C LYS A 118 -18.78 -7.66 4.88
N LEU A 119 -17.66 -8.14 5.45
CA LEU A 119 -16.94 -9.29 4.89
C LEU A 119 -17.87 -10.51 4.82
N LYS A 120 -18.53 -10.84 5.93
CA LYS A 120 -19.46 -11.98 5.97
C LYS A 120 -20.59 -11.85 4.95
N ALA A 121 -21.16 -10.66 4.78
CA ALA A 121 -22.20 -10.43 3.78
C ALA A 121 -21.72 -10.68 2.33
N VAL A 122 -20.43 -10.37 2.03
CA VAL A 122 -19.83 -10.71 0.74
C VAL A 122 -19.66 -12.22 0.58
N LEU A 123 -19.26 -12.92 1.64
CA LEU A 123 -19.02 -14.38 1.64
C LEU A 123 -20.32 -15.18 1.60
N ASP A 124 -21.38 -14.69 2.24
CA ASP A 124 -22.72 -15.35 2.26
C ASP A 124 -23.46 -15.24 0.91
N SER A 125 -23.06 -14.34 0.04
CA SER A 125 -23.74 -14.12 -1.23
C SER A 125 -23.44 -15.27 -2.22
N GLU A 126 -24.46 -16.05 -2.56
CA GLU A 126 -24.36 -17.17 -3.53
C GLU A 126 -23.93 -16.72 -4.93
N ASN A 127 -24.10 -15.43 -5.25
CA ASN A 127 -23.67 -14.87 -6.52
C ASN A 127 -22.17 -14.53 -6.57
N ASN A 128 -21.48 -14.59 -5.43
CA ASN A 128 -20.08 -14.21 -5.33
C ASN A 128 -19.19 -15.46 -5.37
N ASN A 129 -18.31 -15.52 -6.35
CA ASN A 129 -17.21 -16.46 -6.36
C ASN A 129 -15.96 -15.75 -5.79
N VAL A 130 -15.64 -16.02 -4.53
CA VAL A 130 -14.55 -15.36 -3.80
C VAL A 130 -13.31 -16.25 -3.78
N PRO A 131 -12.25 -15.91 -4.56
CA PRO A 131 -11.04 -16.73 -4.64
C PRO A 131 -10.07 -16.49 -3.48
N MET A 132 -10.12 -15.30 -2.87
CA MET A 132 -9.27 -14.89 -1.74
C MET A 132 -9.82 -13.65 -1.05
N ILE A 133 -9.37 -13.43 0.19
CA ILE A 133 -9.57 -12.19 0.95
C ILE A 133 -8.22 -11.45 1.03
N VAL A 134 -8.20 -10.15 0.74
CA VAL A 134 -6.98 -9.33 0.84
C VAL A 134 -7.01 -8.44 2.07
N VAL A 135 -5.98 -8.53 2.92
CA VAL A 135 -5.80 -7.65 4.08
C VAL A 135 -4.53 -6.82 3.93
N THR A 136 -4.70 -5.51 3.80
CA THR A 136 -3.57 -4.56 3.68
C THR A 136 -3.11 -4.07 5.04
N VAL A 137 -1.85 -4.30 5.39
CA VAL A 137 -1.22 -3.93 6.68
C VAL A 137 0.04 -3.08 6.44
N THR A 138 0.07 -1.81 6.95
CA THR A 138 -1.05 -0.97 7.38
C THR A 138 -1.95 -0.59 6.22
N CYS A 139 -3.24 -0.37 6.48
CA CYS A 139 -4.19 -0.03 5.43
C CYS A 139 -3.92 1.38 4.86
N ASN A 140 -3.35 1.46 3.67
CA ASN A 140 -2.90 2.71 3.08
C ASN A 140 -4.06 3.66 2.73
N LYS A 141 -5.15 3.14 2.16
CA LYS A 141 -6.28 3.95 1.70
C LYS A 141 -7.05 4.59 2.86
N THR A 142 -7.01 3.98 4.03
CA THR A 142 -7.56 4.57 5.26
C THR A 142 -6.56 5.45 6.03
N GLY A 143 -5.49 5.90 5.37
CA GLY A 143 -4.50 6.82 5.96
C GLY A 143 -3.34 6.14 6.68
N GLY A 144 -2.98 4.93 6.29
CA GLY A 144 -1.91 4.17 6.96
C GLY A 144 -2.30 3.65 8.32
N GLN A 145 -3.59 3.40 8.51
CA GLN A 145 -4.13 2.92 9.78
C GLN A 145 -3.83 1.43 9.98
N PRO A 146 -3.47 1.03 11.21
CA PRO A 146 -3.14 -0.35 11.51
C PRO A 146 -4.36 -1.26 11.56
N VAL A 147 -4.10 -2.55 11.37
CA VAL A 147 -5.02 -3.67 11.60
C VAL A 147 -4.61 -4.38 12.88
N SER A 148 -5.56 -4.64 13.80
CA SER A 148 -5.28 -5.38 15.03
C SER A 148 -5.06 -6.87 14.77
N LEU A 149 -4.29 -7.52 15.60
CA LEU A 149 -4.07 -8.95 15.49
C LEU A 149 -5.35 -9.75 15.80
N ASP A 150 -6.18 -9.27 16.74
CA ASP A 150 -7.51 -9.84 16.97
C ASP A 150 -8.36 -9.85 15.70
N ASN A 151 -8.40 -8.72 14.97
CA ASN A 151 -9.14 -8.65 13.71
C ASN A 151 -8.57 -9.61 12.65
N MET A 152 -7.24 -9.71 12.51
CA MET A 152 -6.61 -10.66 11.59
C MET A 152 -7.00 -12.11 11.91
N ARG A 153 -6.99 -12.50 13.20
CA ARG A 153 -7.41 -13.83 13.64
C ARG A 153 -8.89 -14.10 13.34
N ARG A 154 -9.74 -13.12 13.56
CA ARG A 154 -11.18 -13.24 13.26
C ARG A 154 -11.47 -13.32 11.77
N VAL A 155 -10.75 -12.54 10.95
CA VAL A 155 -10.78 -12.68 9.48
C VAL A 155 -10.34 -14.09 9.07
N ARG A 156 -9.23 -14.59 9.66
CA ARG A 156 -8.74 -15.94 9.39
C ARG A 156 -9.75 -17.03 9.79
N ALA A 157 -10.39 -16.89 10.94
CA ALA A 157 -11.42 -17.82 11.40
C ALA A 157 -12.60 -17.86 10.45
N LEU A 158 -13.13 -16.68 10.08
CA LEU A 158 -14.23 -16.54 9.12
C LEU A 158 -13.84 -17.13 7.74
N ALA A 159 -12.66 -16.81 7.23
CA ALA A 159 -12.17 -17.33 5.95
C ALA A 159 -12.11 -18.86 5.91
N ARG A 160 -11.72 -19.51 7.04
CA ARG A 160 -11.69 -20.97 7.17
C ARG A 160 -13.07 -21.61 7.07
N GLU A 161 -14.11 -20.98 7.60
CA GLU A 161 -15.50 -21.49 7.51
C GLU A 161 -15.93 -21.60 6.03
N TYR A 162 -15.48 -20.67 5.18
CA TYR A 162 -15.78 -20.65 3.74
C TYR A 162 -14.68 -21.32 2.88
N ARG A 163 -13.60 -21.82 3.49
CA ARG A 163 -12.43 -22.42 2.80
C ARG A 163 -11.76 -21.45 1.82
N ILE A 164 -11.75 -20.18 2.15
CA ILE A 164 -11.17 -19.12 1.33
C ILE A 164 -9.80 -18.72 1.91
N PRO A 165 -8.76 -18.60 1.06
CA PRO A 165 -7.45 -18.16 1.51
C PRO A 165 -7.42 -16.67 1.86
N VAL A 166 -6.53 -16.32 2.80
CA VAL A 166 -6.24 -14.94 3.20
C VAL A 166 -4.88 -14.55 2.65
N VAL A 167 -4.83 -13.44 1.90
CA VAL A 167 -3.62 -12.86 1.33
C VAL A 167 -3.33 -11.52 2.02
N PHE A 168 -2.10 -11.35 2.52
CA PHE A 168 -1.68 -10.07 3.10
C PHE A 168 -0.92 -9.22 2.07
N ASP A 169 -1.31 -7.95 1.92
CA ASP A 169 -0.39 -6.91 1.45
C ASP A 169 0.42 -6.45 2.65
N SER A 170 1.63 -6.99 2.77
CA SER A 170 2.54 -6.81 3.91
C SER A 170 3.52 -5.65 3.72
N ALA A 171 3.22 -4.71 2.85
CA ALA A 171 4.15 -3.62 2.52
C ALA A 171 4.60 -2.80 3.74
N ARG A 172 3.79 -2.75 4.81
CA ARG A 172 4.09 -2.03 6.06
C ARG A 172 3.84 -2.89 7.30
N PHE A 173 4.32 -4.10 7.24
CA PHE A 173 4.14 -5.12 8.27
C PHE A 173 4.76 -4.71 9.61
N ALA A 174 5.94 -4.11 9.61
CA ALA A 174 6.65 -3.70 10.82
C ALA A 174 6.00 -2.50 11.50
N GLU A 175 5.57 -1.48 10.71
CA GLU A 175 4.76 -0.39 11.25
C GLU A 175 3.47 -0.91 11.88
N ASN A 176 2.81 -1.88 11.25
CA ASN A 176 1.60 -2.50 11.80
C ASN A 176 1.86 -3.25 13.12
N ALA A 177 2.94 -4.02 13.17
CA ALA A 177 3.35 -4.74 14.39
C ALA A 177 3.69 -3.77 15.54
N TRP A 178 4.33 -2.65 15.23
CA TRP A 178 4.57 -1.60 16.22
C TRP A 178 3.27 -1.04 16.82
N PHE A 179 2.25 -0.79 16.00
CA PHE A 179 0.96 -0.35 16.50
C PHE A 179 0.25 -1.41 17.34
N ILE A 180 0.36 -2.69 16.98
CA ILE A 180 -0.14 -3.79 17.81
C ILE A 180 0.57 -3.78 19.16
N GLN A 181 1.90 -3.68 19.19
CA GLN A 181 2.67 -3.61 20.43
C GLN A 181 2.23 -2.44 21.33
N LYS A 182 1.97 -1.26 20.74
CA LYS A 182 1.63 -0.04 21.50
C LYS A 182 0.15 0.10 21.85
N ARG A 183 -0.76 -0.54 21.11
CA ARG A 183 -2.21 -0.27 21.22
C ARG A 183 -3.06 -1.48 21.55
N GLU A 184 -2.60 -2.70 21.26
CA GLU A 184 -3.38 -3.91 21.50
C GLU A 184 -3.09 -4.48 22.89
N PRO A 185 -4.13 -4.72 23.73
CA PRO A 185 -3.91 -5.30 25.06
C PRO A 185 -3.18 -6.64 25.02
N GLY A 186 -2.19 -6.81 25.89
CA GLY A 186 -1.43 -8.06 26.01
C GLY A 186 -0.21 -8.17 25.10
N TYR A 187 0.09 -7.14 24.26
CA TYR A 187 1.21 -7.19 23.32
C TYR A 187 2.41 -6.30 23.68
N SER A 188 2.30 -5.44 24.68
CA SER A 188 3.35 -4.48 25.05
C SER A 188 4.69 -5.10 25.44
N HIS A 189 4.70 -6.37 25.87
CA HIS A 189 5.90 -7.10 26.27
C HIS A 189 6.53 -7.93 25.15
N LYS A 190 5.86 -8.08 24.02
CA LYS A 190 6.36 -8.85 22.87
C LYS A 190 7.30 -8.04 22.00
N THR A 191 8.25 -8.73 21.38
CA THR A 191 9.10 -8.10 20.34
C THR A 191 8.32 -7.86 19.06
N ILE A 192 8.86 -7.01 18.20
CA ILE A 192 8.25 -6.75 16.86
C ILE A 192 8.25 -8.05 16.04
N GLU A 193 9.33 -8.82 16.10
CA GLU A 193 9.47 -10.08 15.37
C GLU A 193 8.40 -11.10 15.81
N GLU A 194 8.16 -11.25 17.10
CA GLU A 194 7.12 -12.16 17.63
C GLU A 194 5.73 -11.74 17.11
N ILE A 195 5.43 -10.45 17.13
CA ILE A 195 4.15 -9.93 16.64
C ILE A 195 4.02 -10.14 15.13
N VAL A 196 5.05 -9.87 14.36
CA VAL A 196 5.07 -10.09 12.91
C VAL A 196 4.85 -11.56 12.59
N TRP A 197 5.49 -12.46 13.32
CA TRP A 197 5.27 -13.89 13.18
C TRP A 197 3.80 -14.26 13.41
N GLU A 198 3.18 -13.80 14.51
CA GLU A 198 1.78 -14.06 14.81
C GLU A 198 0.82 -13.47 13.75
N MET A 199 1.11 -12.27 13.23
CA MET A 199 0.35 -11.67 12.13
C MET A 199 0.32 -12.61 10.93
N HIS A 200 1.49 -13.07 10.50
CA HIS A 200 1.61 -13.88 9.30
C HIS A 200 1.08 -15.31 9.45
N GLN A 201 0.87 -15.81 10.69
CA GLN A 201 0.09 -17.05 10.91
C GLN A 201 -1.38 -16.92 10.46
N CYS A 202 -1.88 -15.70 10.30
CA CYS A 202 -3.24 -15.44 9.82
C CYS A 202 -3.37 -15.43 8.29
N ALA A 203 -2.26 -15.58 7.53
CA ALA A 203 -2.26 -15.53 6.07
C ALA A 203 -1.87 -16.86 5.43
N ASP A 204 -2.35 -17.11 4.21
CA ASP A 204 -1.95 -18.23 3.33
C ASP A 204 -0.88 -17.81 2.33
N ALA A 205 -0.91 -16.53 1.94
CA ALA A 205 0.09 -15.92 1.09
C ALA A 205 0.27 -14.44 1.45
N MET A 206 1.38 -13.86 1.02
CA MET A 206 1.62 -12.43 1.13
C MET A 206 2.30 -11.87 -0.12
N VAL A 207 1.98 -10.63 -0.42
CA VAL A 207 2.72 -9.78 -1.34
C VAL A 207 3.33 -8.62 -0.56
N MET A 208 4.54 -8.20 -0.91
CA MET A 208 5.21 -7.11 -0.21
C MET A 208 6.02 -6.25 -1.17
N SER A 209 5.91 -4.94 -1.04
CA SER A 209 6.81 -3.99 -1.68
C SER A 209 7.94 -3.62 -0.73
N ALA A 210 9.17 -3.98 -1.06
CA ALA A 210 10.36 -3.71 -0.25
C ALA A 210 10.75 -2.22 -0.16
N LYS A 211 10.18 -1.38 -1.03
CA LYS A 211 10.41 0.08 -1.02
C LYS A 211 9.76 0.81 0.17
N LYS A 212 9.20 0.09 1.11
CA LYS A 212 8.50 0.63 2.28
C LYS A 212 9.24 0.21 3.56
N ASP A 213 8.71 -0.69 4.35
CA ASP A 213 9.34 -1.06 5.63
C ASP A 213 10.77 -1.59 5.49
N CYS A 214 11.04 -2.33 4.43
CA CYS A 214 12.40 -2.88 4.22
C CYS A 214 13.43 -1.86 3.70
N ASN A 215 13.09 -0.57 3.61
CA ASN A 215 14.01 0.51 3.19
C ASN A 215 14.73 0.28 1.83
N GLY A 216 14.28 -0.67 1.02
CA GLY A 216 14.84 -0.97 -0.30
C GLY A 216 14.51 0.08 -1.35
N ASN A 217 15.41 0.32 -2.30
CA ASN A 217 15.16 1.17 -3.46
C ASN A 217 14.22 0.51 -4.46
N ILE A 218 14.31 -0.81 -4.59
CA ILE A 218 13.54 -1.66 -5.49
C ILE A 218 13.23 -2.99 -4.79
N GLY A 219 12.36 -3.78 -5.39
CA GLY A 219 12.10 -5.15 -4.96
C GLY A 219 10.84 -5.31 -4.12
N GLY A 220 10.62 -6.54 -3.77
CA GLY A 220 9.52 -7.02 -2.97
C GLY A 220 9.63 -8.52 -2.76
N ILE A 221 8.62 -9.07 -2.12
CA ILE A 221 8.53 -10.50 -1.82
C ILE A 221 7.12 -10.98 -2.14
N LEU A 222 7.05 -12.13 -2.78
CA LEU A 222 5.88 -12.98 -2.87
C LEU A 222 6.15 -14.23 -2.06
N ALA A 223 5.30 -14.54 -1.09
CA ALA A 223 5.42 -15.74 -0.28
C ALA A 223 4.08 -16.45 -0.11
N MET A 224 4.09 -17.78 -0.01
CA MET A 224 2.89 -18.57 0.10
C MET A 224 3.14 -19.93 0.75
N ARG A 225 2.05 -20.52 1.28
CA ARG A 225 2.08 -21.86 1.90
C ARG A 225 1.81 -22.97 0.91
N ASP A 226 1.02 -22.68 -0.14
CA ASP A 226 0.57 -23.68 -1.10
C ASP A 226 1.63 -23.91 -2.18
N GLU A 227 2.09 -25.16 -2.32
CA GLU A 227 3.10 -25.54 -3.31
C GLU A 227 2.56 -25.47 -4.73
N GLY A 228 1.27 -25.75 -4.95
CA GLY A 228 0.64 -25.67 -6.27
C GLY A 228 0.62 -24.23 -6.79
N TRP A 229 0.28 -23.27 -5.91
CA TRP A 229 0.36 -21.86 -6.27
C TRP A 229 1.80 -21.43 -6.55
N PHE A 230 2.76 -21.91 -5.74
CA PHE A 230 4.17 -21.60 -5.95
C PHE A 230 4.69 -22.06 -7.30
N ARG A 231 4.34 -23.29 -7.73
CA ARG A 231 4.74 -23.81 -9.03
C ARG A 231 4.17 -22.93 -10.17
N GLN A 232 2.88 -22.62 -10.15
CA GLN A 232 2.25 -21.75 -11.14
C GLN A 232 2.82 -20.32 -11.11
N ALA A 233 3.04 -19.77 -9.91
CA ALA A 233 3.69 -18.47 -9.74
C ALA A 233 5.11 -18.48 -10.32
N SER A 234 5.88 -19.55 -10.10
CA SER A 234 7.25 -19.70 -10.61
C SER A 234 7.32 -19.67 -12.14
N GLU A 235 6.38 -20.34 -12.82
CA GLU A 235 6.28 -20.28 -14.28
C GLU A 235 6.03 -18.85 -14.78
N ASN A 236 5.12 -18.12 -14.13
CA ASN A 236 4.83 -16.73 -14.46
C ASN A 236 6.02 -15.80 -14.17
N VAL A 237 6.78 -16.05 -13.09
CA VAL A 237 7.99 -15.29 -12.77
C VAL A 237 9.04 -15.47 -13.87
N ILE A 238 9.28 -16.70 -14.30
CA ILE A 238 10.25 -16.99 -15.38
C ILE A 238 9.85 -16.28 -16.67
N LEU A 239 8.55 -16.23 -16.96
CA LEU A 239 8.03 -15.63 -18.19
C LEU A 239 8.11 -14.10 -18.19
N PHE A 240 7.87 -13.44 -17.04
CA PHE A 240 7.67 -12.00 -16.99
C PHE A 240 8.78 -11.22 -16.29
N GLU A 241 9.52 -11.83 -15.34
CA GLU A 241 10.42 -11.11 -14.46
C GLU A 241 11.86 -11.62 -14.51
N GLY A 242 12.05 -12.93 -14.39
CA GLY A 242 13.36 -13.57 -14.34
C GLY A 242 13.31 -14.92 -13.64
N PHE A 243 14.46 -15.53 -13.32
CA PHE A 243 14.45 -16.81 -12.62
C PHE A 243 13.92 -16.67 -11.18
N THR A 244 13.26 -17.71 -10.70
CA THR A 244 12.54 -17.73 -9.41
C THR A 244 13.40 -17.36 -8.20
N LYS A 245 14.72 -17.59 -8.25
CA LYS A 245 15.63 -17.29 -7.14
C LYS A 245 15.88 -15.79 -6.93
N TYR A 246 15.86 -14.98 -8.01
CA TYR A 246 16.19 -13.56 -7.92
C TYR A 246 15.15 -12.65 -8.60
N GLY A 247 14.17 -13.20 -9.38
CA GLY A 247 13.08 -12.45 -9.97
C GLY A 247 13.50 -11.20 -10.77
N GLY A 248 14.65 -11.26 -11.45
CA GLY A 248 15.23 -10.13 -12.17
C GLY A 248 15.90 -9.08 -11.29
N MET A 249 15.99 -9.28 -9.97
CA MET A 249 16.68 -8.35 -9.06
C MET A 249 18.19 -8.55 -9.08
N THR A 250 18.95 -7.47 -8.93
CA THR A 250 20.40 -7.56 -8.79
C THR A 250 20.81 -8.05 -7.40
N GLY A 251 21.97 -8.70 -7.27
CA GLY A 251 22.45 -9.20 -5.98
C GLY A 251 22.57 -8.14 -4.90
N ARG A 252 23.05 -6.93 -5.26
CA ARG A 252 23.13 -5.80 -4.30
C ARG A 252 21.75 -5.36 -3.77
N ASP A 253 20.71 -5.45 -4.60
CA ASP A 253 19.35 -5.08 -4.19
C ASP A 253 18.75 -6.16 -3.28
N MET A 254 19.08 -7.44 -3.54
CA MET A 254 18.69 -8.56 -2.67
C MET A 254 19.36 -8.49 -1.31
N GLU A 255 20.65 -8.15 -1.26
CA GLU A 255 21.40 -7.96 -0.01
C GLU A 255 20.84 -6.77 0.78
N ALA A 256 20.60 -5.63 0.11
CA ALA A 256 19.97 -4.47 0.72
C ALA A 256 18.56 -4.79 1.27
N LEU A 257 17.80 -5.62 0.55
CA LEU A 257 16.48 -6.09 1.02
C LEU A 257 16.61 -6.96 2.28
N ALA A 258 17.57 -7.88 2.34
CA ALA A 258 17.79 -8.75 3.49
C ALA A 258 18.13 -7.93 4.75
N ILE A 259 19.11 -7.00 4.64
CA ILE A 259 19.47 -6.09 5.72
C ILE A 259 18.28 -5.21 6.12
N GLY A 260 17.55 -4.69 5.14
CA GLY A 260 16.39 -3.83 5.37
C GLY A 260 15.23 -4.52 6.09
N LEU A 261 15.06 -5.83 5.91
CA LEU A 261 14.07 -6.64 6.65
C LEU A 261 14.41 -6.71 8.14
N ASP A 262 15.69 -6.94 8.48
CA ASP A 262 16.15 -6.96 9.88
C ASP A 262 16.00 -5.58 10.53
N GLU A 263 16.46 -4.53 9.85
CA GLU A 263 16.35 -3.15 10.32
C GLU A 263 14.90 -2.69 10.51
N ALA A 264 13.98 -3.16 9.65
CA ALA A 264 12.56 -2.81 9.72
C ALA A 264 11.93 -3.21 11.06
N MET A 265 12.41 -4.29 11.69
CA MET A 265 11.89 -4.81 12.95
C MET A 265 12.57 -4.20 14.19
N CYS A 266 13.54 -3.32 14.01
CA CYS A 266 14.20 -2.63 15.12
C CYS A 266 13.24 -1.65 15.80
N SER A 267 12.90 -1.88 17.07
CA SER A 267 11.96 -1.05 17.84
C SER A 267 12.37 0.41 17.90
N HIS A 268 13.66 0.72 18.12
CA HIS A 268 14.15 2.10 18.16
C HIS A 268 13.98 2.82 16.82
N TYR A 269 14.19 2.11 15.72
CA TYR A 269 13.93 2.66 14.39
C TYR A 269 12.45 2.97 14.19
N LEU A 270 11.55 2.05 14.56
CA LEU A 270 10.11 2.24 14.45
C LEU A 270 9.61 3.35 15.38
N ASP A 271 10.10 3.45 16.62
CA ASP A 271 9.78 4.54 17.53
C ASP A 271 10.14 5.89 16.93
N PHE A 272 11.35 6.04 16.36
CA PHE A 272 11.77 7.24 15.67
C PHE A 272 10.91 7.53 14.44
N ARG A 273 10.73 6.52 13.57
CA ARG A 273 10.03 6.62 12.29
C ARG A 273 8.57 7.05 12.46
N ILE A 274 7.84 6.36 13.34
CA ILE A 274 6.43 6.65 13.60
C ILE A 274 6.31 7.92 14.42
N GLY A 275 7.21 8.15 15.36
CA GLY A 275 7.28 9.38 16.15
C GLY A 275 7.42 10.65 15.31
N GLN A 276 8.16 10.60 14.18
CA GLN A 276 8.22 11.74 13.24
C GLN A 276 6.84 12.07 12.65
N VAL A 277 6.09 11.03 12.26
CA VAL A 277 4.75 11.21 11.67
C VAL A 277 3.78 11.74 12.71
N GLN A 278 3.80 11.19 13.94
CA GLN A 278 2.97 11.63 15.05
C GLN A 278 3.26 13.09 15.40
N ARG A 279 4.55 13.47 15.56
CA ARG A 279 4.95 14.86 15.85
C ARG A 279 4.40 15.85 14.81
N LEU A 280 4.49 15.53 13.53
CA LEU A 280 3.91 16.39 12.48
C LEU A 280 2.39 16.47 12.61
N GLY A 281 1.72 15.34 12.82
CA GLY A 281 0.27 15.29 13.00
C GLY A 281 -0.21 16.08 14.20
N ASP A 282 0.48 15.97 15.34
CA ASP A 282 0.17 16.72 16.57
C ASP A 282 0.31 18.22 16.35
N LYS A 283 1.39 18.66 15.68
CA LYS A 283 1.62 20.06 15.34
C LYS A 283 0.51 20.65 14.46
N LEU A 284 0.05 19.89 13.46
CA LEU A 284 -1.04 20.30 12.59
C LEU A 284 -2.39 20.31 13.32
N THR A 285 -2.64 19.32 14.15
CA THR A 285 -3.86 19.22 14.97
C THR A 285 -3.94 20.37 15.97
N ALA A 286 -2.83 20.71 16.63
CA ALA A 286 -2.74 21.85 17.53
C ALA A 286 -3.02 23.19 16.83
N ALA A 287 -2.73 23.28 15.52
CA ALA A 287 -3.05 24.46 14.70
C ALA A 287 -4.52 24.45 14.18
N GLY A 288 -5.33 23.49 14.57
CA GLY A 288 -6.74 23.34 14.14
C GLY A 288 -6.91 22.80 12.73
N ILE A 289 -5.86 22.26 12.11
CA ILE A 289 -5.93 21.63 10.79
C ILE A 289 -6.61 20.26 10.91
N PRO A 290 -7.59 19.94 10.06
CA PRO A 290 -8.34 18.69 10.13
C PRO A 290 -7.50 17.50 9.66
N VAL A 291 -6.74 16.88 10.57
CA VAL A 291 -5.89 15.70 10.35
C VAL A 291 -6.59 14.47 10.88
N GLN A 292 -6.46 13.36 10.17
CA GLN A 292 -7.02 12.06 10.59
C GLN A 292 -6.44 11.61 11.93
N GLN A 293 -7.34 11.25 12.85
CA GLN A 293 -7.01 10.74 14.19
C GLN A 293 -7.46 9.28 14.36
N PRO A 294 -6.63 8.47 15.04
CA PRO A 294 -5.23 8.76 15.37
C PRO A 294 -4.39 8.85 14.09
N VAL A 295 -3.21 9.46 14.19
CA VAL A 295 -2.27 9.54 13.07
C VAL A 295 -1.78 8.13 12.70
N GLY A 296 -1.64 7.85 11.41
CA GLY A 296 -1.12 6.59 10.90
C GLY A 296 0.40 6.46 10.95
N GLY A 297 0.94 5.34 10.43
CA GLY A 297 2.37 5.03 10.56
C GLY A 297 3.28 5.77 9.59
N HIS A 298 2.81 6.09 8.37
CA HIS A 298 3.70 6.55 7.30
C HIS A 298 3.29 7.86 6.62
N ALA A 299 2.15 8.38 6.98
CA ALA A 299 1.60 9.56 6.31
C ALA A 299 0.71 10.39 7.23
N ILE A 300 0.64 11.66 6.93
CA ILE A 300 -0.39 12.56 7.41
C ILE A 300 -1.51 12.61 6.38
N VAL A 301 -2.74 12.49 6.83
CA VAL A 301 -3.94 12.63 5.99
C VAL A 301 -4.74 13.81 6.47
N VAL A 302 -4.92 14.78 5.58
CA VAL A 302 -5.68 16.01 5.83
C VAL A 302 -7.01 15.91 5.10
N ASP A 303 -8.11 16.19 5.80
CA ASP A 303 -9.43 16.36 5.16
C ASP A 303 -9.47 17.69 4.42
N ALA A 304 -9.36 17.60 3.11
CA ALA A 304 -9.32 18.78 2.27
C ALA A 304 -10.67 19.48 2.16
N THR A 305 -11.78 18.76 2.31
CA THR A 305 -13.12 19.36 2.33
C THR A 305 -13.31 20.23 3.58
N ALA A 306 -12.90 19.73 4.73
CA ALA A 306 -12.94 20.51 5.98
C ALA A 306 -11.89 21.62 5.99
N PHE A 307 -10.75 21.44 5.33
CA PHE A 307 -9.69 22.44 5.21
C PHE A 307 -10.09 23.60 4.28
N LEU A 308 -10.71 23.30 3.12
CA LEU A 308 -11.11 24.24 2.06
C LEU A 308 -12.65 24.22 1.87
N PRO A 309 -13.43 24.67 2.85
CA PRO A 309 -14.88 24.48 2.83
C PRO A 309 -15.62 25.30 1.75
N LEU A 310 -14.92 26.26 1.11
CA LEU A 310 -15.50 27.10 0.06
C LEU A 310 -15.23 26.57 -1.36
N VAL A 311 -14.39 25.54 -1.50
CA VAL A 311 -14.18 24.87 -2.80
C VAL A 311 -15.37 23.95 -3.08
N PRO A 312 -16.02 24.06 -4.25
CA PRO A 312 -17.12 23.21 -4.65
C PRO A 312 -16.73 21.71 -4.62
N LYS A 313 -17.66 20.84 -4.23
CA LYS A 313 -17.37 19.39 -4.03
C LYS A 313 -16.97 18.65 -5.30
N ASP A 314 -17.30 19.19 -6.47
CA ASP A 314 -16.97 18.66 -7.79
C ASP A 314 -15.69 19.29 -8.38
N GLU A 315 -15.02 20.18 -7.64
CA GLU A 315 -13.79 20.85 -8.04
C GLU A 315 -12.53 20.30 -7.30
N TYR A 316 -12.59 19.09 -6.74
CA TYR A 316 -11.46 18.30 -6.23
C TYR A 316 -10.62 19.00 -5.13
N ALA A 317 -11.22 19.32 -3.99
CA ALA A 317 -10.59 20.05 -2.88
C ALA A 317 -9.23 19.46 -2.45
N ALA A 318 -9.07 18.12 -2.49
CA ALA A 318 -7.82 17.47 -2.14
C ALA A 318 -6.69 17.78 -3.13
N GLN A 319 -7.01 17.84 -4.42
CA GLN A 319 -6.06 18.26 -5.45
C GLN A 319 -5.73 19.74 -5.33
N VAL A 320 -6.73 20.58 -5.01
CA VAL A 320 -6.50 22.03 -4.75
C VAL A 320 -5.49 22.19 -3.62
N LEU A 321 -5.70 21.51 -2.50
CA LEU A 321 -4.80 21.61 -1.34
C LEU A 321 -3.39 21.13 -1.68
N ALA A 322 -3.26 20.06 -2.48
CA ALA A 322 -1.95 19.56 -2.92
C ALA A 322 -1.21 20.58 -3.78
N VAL A 323 -1.92 21.27 -4.69
CA VAL A 323 -1.35 22.31 -5.55
C VAL A 323 -0.98 23.56 -4.74
N GLU A 324 -1.86 24.02 -3.84
CA GLU A 324 -1.58 25.15 -2.95
C GLU A 324 -0.34 24.90 -2.07
N LEU A 325 -0.18 23.67 -1.55
CA LEU A 325 1.00 23.30 -0.76
C LEU A 325 2.29 23.30 -1.61
N TYR A 326 2.18 22.85 -2.86
CA TYR A 326 3.31 22.89 -3.77
C TYR A 326 3.73 24.33 -4.12
N LEU A 327 2.76 25.21 -4.37
CA LEU A 327 3.02 26.63 -4.65
C LEU A 327 3.58 27.38 -3.42
N GLU A 328 3.13 27.02 -2.22
CA GLU A 328 3.57 27.65 -0.96
C GLU A 328 5.01 27.29 -0.58
N ALA A 329 5.40 26.00 -0.75
CA ALA A 329 6.66 25.51 -0.19
C ALA A 329 7.37 24.44 -1.03
N GLY A 330 6.96 24.19 -2.28
CA GLY A 330 7.54 23.12 -3.11
C GLY A 330 7.26 21.71 -2.58
N VAL A 331 6.31 21.55 -1.68
CA VAL A 331 5.97 20.26 -1.04
C VAL A 331 4.88 19.56 -1.81
N ARG A 332 5.17 18.33 -2.25
CA ARG A 332 4.22 17.52 -3.02
C ARG A 332 3.34 16.66 -2.13
N GLY A 333 2.06 17.00 -2.04
CA GLY A 333 0.99 16.13 -1.54
C GLY A 333 0.41 15.22 -2.62
N VAL A 334 -0.36 14.23 -2.20
CA VAL A 334 -1.10 13.31 -3.10
C VAL A 334 -2.57 13.35 -2.74
N GLU A 335 -3.39 13.59 -3.76
CA GLU A 335 -4.83 13.45 -3.64
C GLU A 335 -5.20 11.98 -3.35
N ILE A 336 -6.07 11.75 -2.38
CA ILE A 336 -6.75 10.49 -2.09
C ILE A 336 -8.25 10.80 -1.96
N GLY A 337 -8.89 10.92 -3.08
CA GLY A 337 -10.29 11.30 -3.14
C GLY A 337 -10.92 10.86 -4.45
N THR A 338 -11.75 11.71 -5.01
CA THR A 338 -12.55 11.41 -6.20
C THR A 338 -11.70 11.24 -7.46
N LEU A 339 -10.56 11.94 -7.62
CA LEU A 339 -9.66 11.73 -8.75
C LEU A 339 -9.02 10.35 -8.76
N MET A 340 -8.74 9.78 -7.59
CA MET A 340 -8.16 8.46 -7.46
C MET A 340 -9.14 7.34 -7.82
N ASN A 341 -10.45 7.58 -7.75
CA ASN A 341 -11.45 6.61 -8.17
C ASN A 341 -11.66 6.69 -9.67
N ASP A 342 -11.44 5.60 -10.39
CA ASP A 342 -11.80 5.51 -11.80
C ASP A 342 -13.33 5.65 -11.98
N ARG A 343 -13.76 5.96 -13.20
CA ARG A 343 -15.18 5.97 -13.54
C ARG A 343 -15.77 4.56 -13.36
N ASP A 344 -17.05 4.52 -13.12
CA ASP A 344 -17.80 3.27 -13.18
C ASP A 344 -17.70 2.69 -14.60
N PRO A 345 -17.22 1.44 -14.77
CA PRO A 345 -16.96 0.89 -16.09
C PRO A 345 -18.24 0.65 -16.92
N ASP A 346 -19.38 0.47 -16.24
CA ASP A 346 -20.65 0.14 -16.89
C ASP A 346 -21.46 1.39 -17.25
N THR A 347 -21.45 2.38 -16.34
CA THR A 347 -22.26 3.61 -16.50
C THR A 347 -21.46 4.81 -16.98
N GLY A 348 -20.12 4.78 -16.89
CA GLY A 348 -19.24 5.90 -17.18
C GLY A 348 -19.32 7.05 -16.16
N HIS A 349 -20.16 6.93 -15.11
CA HIS A 349 -20.28 7.95 -14.08
C HIS A 349 -19.07 8.02 -13.14
N TYR A 350 -18.82 9.20 -12.60
CA TYR A 350 -17.76 9.37 -11.58
C TYR A 350 -18.12 8.63 -10.30
N ARG A 351 -17.21 7.78 -9.84
CA ARG A 351 -17.27 7.16 -8.51
C ARG A 351 -16.74 8.16 -7.48
N ARG A 352 -17.65 8.93 -6.86
CA ARG A 352 -17.24 9.87 -5.81
C ARG A 352 -16.61 9.14 -4.63
N ALA A 353 -15.51 9.69 -4.10
CA ALA A 353 -14.93 9.20 -2.89
C ALA A 353 -15.82 9.53 -1.67
N LYS A 354 -15.70 8.70 -0.62
CA LYS A 354 -16.37 8.96 0.68
C LYS A 354 -15.78 10.16 1.40
N ALA A 355 -14.53 10.53 1.09
CA ALA A 355 -13.81 11.66 1.66
C ALA A 355 -12.79 12.18 0.64
N GLU A 356 -12.52 13.48 0.68
CA GLU A 356 -11.49 14.15 -0.11
C GLU A 356 -10.26 14.37 0.78
N PHE A 357 -9.29 13.48 0.70
CA PHE A 357 -8.09 13.53 1.51
C PHE A 357 -6.87 13.97 0.69
N MET A 358 -6.06 14.84 1.29
CA MET A 358 -4.68 15.05 0.84
C MET A 358 -3.74 14.26 1.75
N ARG A 359 -2.93 13.39 1.17
CA ARG A 359 -1.93 12.59 1.87
C ARG A 359 -0.53 13.17 1.71
N LEU A 360 0.17 13.34 2.81
CA LEU A 360 1.60 13.61 2.89
C LEU A 360 2.31 12.33 3.31
N ALA A 361 2.85 11.60 2.36
CA ALA A 361 3.67 10.42 2.66
C ALA A 361 5.06 10.88 3.12
N ILE A 362 5.48 10.40 4.29
CA ILE A 362 6.78 10.73 4.87
C ILE A 362 7.74 9.58 4.56
N PRO A 363 8.72 9.76 3.66
CA PRO A 363 9.67 8.72 3.33
C PRO A 363 10.57 8.41 4.53
N ARG A 364 11.02 7.16 4.60
CA ARG A 364 11.83 6.66 5.70
C ARG A 364 13.27 7.16 5.56
N ARG A 365 13.87 7.64 6.67
CA ARG A 365 15.27 8.08 6.74
C ARG A 365 15.66 9.15 5.71
N VAL A 366 14.72 10.00 5.26
CA VAL A 366 14.98 11.04 4.26
C VAL A 366 14.98 12.44 4.89
N TYR A 367 13.95 12.76 5.68
CA TYR A 367 13.76 14.10 6.21
C TYR A 367 14.02 14.18 7.72
N THR A 368 14.60 15.32 8.13
CA THR A 368 14.71 15.71 9.53
C THR A 368 13.39 16.27 10.05
N ASN A 369 13.27 16.41 11.37
CA ASN A 369 12.12 17.06 11.98
C ASN A 369 11.97 18.53 11.57
N ASP A 370 13.08 19.25 11.38
CA ASP A 370 13.06 20.66 10.95
C ASP A 370 12.52 20.78 9.51
N GLN A 371 12.86 19.85 8.63
CA GLN A 371 12.30 19.81 7.29
C GLN A 371 10.80 19.50 7.30
N LEU A 372 10.33 18.64 8.22
CA LEU A 372 8.90 18.40 8.43
C LEU A 372 8.19 19.63 9.02
N ASP A 373 8.90 20.47 9.80
CA ASP A 373 8.37 21.72 10.30
C ASP A 373 8.12 22.76 9.18
N VAL A 374 8.90 22.73 8.10
CA VAL A 374 8.61 23.53 6.89
C VAL A 374 7.25 23.14 6.32
N VAL A 375 6.96 21.83 6.23
CA VAL A 375 5.67 21.33 5.76
C VAL A 375 4.52 21.80 6.65
N ALA A 376 4.70 21.70 7.96
CA ALA A 376 3.69 22.15 8.92
C ALA A 376 3.41 23.66 8.79
N ASN A 377 4.48 24.48 8.71
CA ASN A 377 4.36 25.92 8.58
C ASN A 377 3.66 26.33 7.29
N ALA A 378 3.96 25.66 6.17
CA ALA A 378 3.28 25.89 4.90
C ALA A 378 1.78 25.58 4.98
N LEU A 379 1.39 24.43 5.55
CA LEU A 379 -0.03 24.12 5.74
C LEU A 379 -0.73 25.12 6.66
N MET A 380 -0.07 25.56 7.74
CA MET A 380 -0.62 26.58 8.62
C MET A 380 -0.79 27.93 7.90
N SER A 381 0.13 28.30 7.00
CA SER A 381 0.03 29.51 6.16
C SER A 381 -1.19 29.44 5.25
N ILE A 382 -1.36 28.33 4.53
CA ILE A 382 -2.51 28.10 3.65
C ILE A 382 -3.82 28.09 4.47
N TYR A 383 -3.81 27.45 5.65
CA TYR A 383 -4.99 27.36 6.51
C TYR A 383 -5.49 28.74 6.99
N ARG A 384 -4.57 29.69 7.27
CA ARG A 384 -4.92 31.07 7.64
C ARG A 384 -5.64 31.80 6.51
N ARG A 385 -5.24 31.58 5.24
CA ARG A 385 -5.82 32.21 4.04
C ARG A 385 -6.85 31.38 3.31
N ARG A 386 -7.30 30.23 3.87
CA ARG A 386 -8.18 29.27 3.21
C ARG A 386 -9.50 29.86 2.70
N SER A 387 -9.97 30.96 3.31
CA SER A 387 -11.19 31.65 2.87
C SER A 387 -11.05 32.37 1.51
N THR A 388 -9.83 32.56 1.02
CA THR A 388 -9.58 33.14 -0.32
C THR A 388 -9.53 32.05 -1.42
N ILE A 389 -9.49 30.77 -1.05
CA ILE A 389 -9.43 29.64 -1.97
C ILE A 389 -10.86 29.13 -2.18
N VAL A 390 -11.51 29.64 -3.22
CA VAL A 390 -12.95 29.42 -3.47
C VAL A 390 -13.23 28.62 -4.74
N ARG A 391 -12.20 28.33 -5.54
CA ARG A 391 -12.33 27.58 -6.81
C ARG A 391 -11.28 26.46 -6.85
N GLY A 392 -11.62 25.39 -7.53
CA GLY A 392 -10.75 24.24 -7.70
C GLY A 392 -10.39 23.95 -9.15
N PHE A 393 -10.55 22.70 -9.57
CA PHE A 393 -10.13 22.22 -10.88
C PHE A 393 -11.28 21.53 -11.59
N ARG A 394 -11.20 21.50 -12.93
CA ARG A 394 -12.00 20.65 -13.81
C ARG A 394 -11.11 19.75 -14.64
N ILE A 395 -11.63 18.57 -14.99
CA ILE A 395 -10.91 17.62 -15.85
C ILE A 395 -11.06 18.07 -17.31
N LEU A 396 -9.92 18.18 -17.99
CA LEU A 396 -9.85 18.41 -19.44
C LEU A 396 -9.76 17.10 -20.20
N ASP A 397 -8.91 16.18 -19.71
CA ASP A 397 -8.68 14.88 -20.32
C ASP A 397 -8.34 13.84 -19.26
N GLU A 398 -8.76 12.59 -19.50
CA GLU A 398 -8.50 11.49 -18.59
C GLU A 398 -8.48 10.13 -19.30
N THR A 399 -7.70 9.18 -18.78
CA THR A 399 -7.74 7.78 -19.21
C THR A 399 -8.83 6.99 -18.49
N LYS A 400 -9.29 5.88 -19.07
CA LYS A 400 -10.33 5.02 -18.47
C LYS A 400 -9.90 4.33 -17.16
N ARG A 401 -8.59 4.09 -16.98
CA ARG A 401 -8.03 3.42 -15.80
C ARG A 401 -6.86 4.19 -15.25
N LEU A 402 -6.68 4.18 -13.93
CA LEU A 402 -5.59 4.87 -13.22
C LEU A 402 -5.48 6.35 -13.60
N ARG A 403 -6.64 6.98 -13.83
CA ARG A 403 -6.76 8.35 -14.36
C ARG A 403 -5.98 9.38 -13.56
N HIS A 404 -5.88 9.23 -12.25
CA HIS A 404 -5.17 10.18 -11.39
C HIS A 404 -3.67 10.30 -11.70
N PHE A 405 -3.07 9.35 -12.44
CA PHE A 405 -1.70 9.45 -12.94
C PHE A 405 -1.59 10.20 -14.26
N THR A 406 -2.68 10.34 -15.02
CA THR A 406 -2.67 10.81 -16.40
C THR A 406 -3.63 11.97 -16.66
N VAL A 407 -4.52 12.26 -15.70
CA VAL A 407 -5.52 13.31 -15.82
C VAL A 407 -4.87 14.68 -16.07
N THR A 408 -5.42 15.42 -17.02
CA THR A 408 -5.10 16.83 -17.26
C THR A 408 -6.19 17.70 -16.64
N LEU A 409 -5.77 18.66 -15.84
CA LEU A 409 -6.65 19.55 -15.09
C LEU A 409 -6.42 21.00 -15.49
N GLU A 410 -7.47 21.82 -15.43
CA GLU A 410 -7.34 23.28 -15.47
C GLU A 410 -8.09 23.90 -14.27
N ARG A 411 -7.73 25.14 -13.89
CA ARG A 411 -8.45 25.86 -12.84
C ARG A 411 -9.87 26.18 -13.30
N ALA A 412 -10.85 25.91 -12.44
CA ALA A 412 -12.23 26.26 -12.69
C ALA A 412 -12.38 27.80 -12.64
N GLY A 413 -12.86 28.40 -13.72
CA GLY A 413 -13.03 29.86 -13.85
C GLY A 413 -11.98 30.57 -14.69
N ASP A 414 -10.92 29.90 -15.16
CA ASP A 414 -9.90 30.48 -16.02
C ASP A 414 -10.28 30.47 -17.50
N SER A 415 -11.39 29.84 -17.91
CA SER A 415 -11.89 29.86 -19.27
C SER A 415 -13.17 30.69 -19.40
N VAL A 416 -13.16 31.64 -20.29
CA VAL A 416 -14.34 32.26 -20.85
C VAL A 416 -15.24 31.16 -21.45
N ASP A 417 -16.50 31.13 -21.05
CA ASP A 417 -17.53 30.16 -21.43
C ASP A 417 -17.39 29.60 -22.86
N ALA A 418 -16.89 28.39 -22.99
CA ALA A 418 -17.18 27.54 -24.12
C ALA A 418 -18.24 26.50 -23.66
N PRO A 419 -19.42 26.46 -24.28
CA PRO A 419 -20.42 25.48 -23.94
C PRO A 419 -19.85 24.08 -24.19
N VAL A 420 -19.97 23.21 -23.17
CA VAL A 420 -19.65 21.79 -23.29
C VAL A 420 -20.47 21.24 -24.45
N GLY A 421 -19.80 20.95 -25.55
CA GLY A 421 -20.42 20.33 -26.73
C GLY A 421 -20.98 18.96 -26.31
N ALA A 422 -22.22 18.71 -26.71
CA ALA A 422 -22.88 17.43 -26.65
C ALA A 422 -21.99 16.33 -27.27
N PRO A 423 -22.11 15.08 -26.86
CA PRO A 423 -21.30 14.00 -27.38
C PRO A 423 -21.54 13.86 -28.87
N GLY A 424 -20.49 14.18 -29.67
CA GLY A 424 -20.47 13.94 -31.09
C GLY A 424 -20.61 12.46 -31.38
N GLY A 425 -21.63 12.18 -32.19
CA GLY A 425 -21.93 10.84 -32.64
C GLY A 425 -20.79 10.22 -33.48
N ASP A 426 -20.91 8.91 -33.60
CA ASP A 426 -20.15 7.99 -34.40
C ASP A 426 -19.59 8.56 -35.72
N VAL A 427 -18.27 8.38 -35.91
CA VAL A 427 -17.73 8.18 -37.26
C VAL A 427 -16.66 7.08 -37.19
N LEU A 428 -17.03 5.91 -37.74
CA LEU A 428 -16.26 4.77 -38.28
C LEU A 428 -15.13 4.15 -37.44
#